data_fae677271ca0c8446d0c45fee8c1c03d
#
_entry.id   fae677271ca0c8446d0c45fee8c1c03d
#
_cell.length_a   1.000
_cell.length_b   1.000
_cell.length_c   1.000
_cell.angle_alpha   90.00
_cell.angle_beta   90.00
_cell.angle_gamma   90.00
#
_symmetry.space_group_name_H-M   'P 1'
#
loop_
_entity.id
_entity.type
_entity.pdbx_description
1 polymer ?
#
loop_
_entity_poly.entity_id
_entity_poly.type
_entity_poly.pdbx_seq_one_letter_code
_entity_poly.pdbx_strand_id
1 'polypeptide(L)'
;MQSKELSNIELLKEIAELINEETDMEQMLQGALRKLLEGTIFETGWIFFINEKGKQELIVHENLPKSLEKNDCRHLQKGGCWCVSRYRNGELQKASNIIECQRIENAHKKDVNEEGITHHATVPLQSGQERFGLLNVATANTVRFDEGELALLESVAFQIGSAIKRILLTKQEQQVALVQERNRLARDLHDSVNQLLFSVTLTARGGVEMTDQVEVKDTFKEIQYLTQEALTEMRALIWQLRPKGLETGIIEGLKGYGDILGLSLSIKVKGVIQLPAKVEETLFRITQEALNNIRKHSGVLKAEIYMTVTTTDVLLVVKDEGCGFHMKDLKSLPSIGLQSMKDRANSIGGTVDWVTEVNKGTEILVRLPY
;
A
#
# COMPACT_ATOMS: atom_id res chain seq x y z
N MET A 1 -5.81 -6.37 49.54
CA MET A 1 -6.66 -6.21 48.36
C MET A 1 -6.42 -7.45 47.51
N GLN A 2 -7.33 -8.41 47.51
CA GLN A 2 -7.26 -9.58 46.65
C GLN A 2 -7.54 -9.09 45.24
N SER A 3 -6.53 -9.05 44.36
CA SER A 3 -6.72 -8.98 42.92
C SER A 3 -7.54 -10.20 42.52
N LYS A 4 -8.68 -9.99 41.91
CA LYS A 4 -9.46 -11.02 41.27
C LYS A 4 -8.63 -11.54 40.10
N GLU A 5 -7.88 -12.64 40.32
CA GLU A 5 -7.32 -13.41 39.23
C GLU A 5 -8.50 -13.88 38.36
N LEU A 6 -8.62 -13.32 37.16
CA LEU A 6 -9.52 -13.84 36.15
C LEU A 6 -9.21 -15.31 35.94
N SER A 7 -10.22 -16.17 35.88
CA SER A 7 -9.93 -17.55 35.49
C SER A 7 -9.34 -17.55 34.07
N ASN A 8 -8.42 -18.48 33.76
CA ASN A 8 -7.83 -18.57 32.43
C ASN A 8 -8.89 -18.65 31.31
N ILE A 9 -10.06 -19.20 31.62
CA ILE A 9 -11.19 -19.30 30.69
C ILE A 9 -11.83 -17.92 30.44
N GLU A 10 -12.02 -17.12 31.48
CA GLU A 10 -12.57 -15.77 31.35
C GLU A 10 -11.61 -14.87 30.57
N LEU A 11 -10.31 -14.93 30.84
CA LEU A 11 -9.29 -14.22 30.09
C LEU A 11 -9.28 -14.60 28.61
N LEU A 12 -9.30 -15.90 28.28
CA LEU A 12 -9.35 -16.38 26.91
C LEU A 12 -10.61 -15.93 26.20
N LYS A 13 -11.76 -15.86 26.91
CA LYS A 13 -13.02 -15.32 26.36
C LYS A 13 -12.90 -13.83 26.06
N GLU A 14 -12.38 -13.02 26.99
CA GLU A 14 -12.22 -11.57 26.80
C GLU A 14 -11.27 -11.26 25.65
N ILE A 15 -10.15 -12.00 25.55
CA ILE A 15 -9.23 -11.87 24.41
C ILE A 15 -9.93 -12.26 23.11
N ALA A 16 -10.70 -13.38 23.10
CA ALA A 16 -11.42 -13.82 21.91
C ALA A 16 -12.47 -12.80 21.43
N GLU A 17 -13.20 -12.18 22.35
CA GLU A 17 -14.18 -11.13 22.05
C GLU A 17 -13.46 -9.92 21.40
N LEU A 18 -12.41 -9.40 22.03
CA LEU A 18 -11.62 -8.28 21.53
C LEU A 18 -11.05 -8.55 20.12
N ILE A 19 -10.37 -9.66 19.92
CA ILE A 19 -9.75 -9.97 18.63
C ILE A 19 -10.77 -10.23 17.51
N ASN A 20 -12.03 -10.58 17.85
CA ASN A 20 -13.09 -10.77 16.86
C ASN A 20 -13.79 -9.44 16.47
N GLU A 21 -13.85 -8.48 17.36
CA GLU A 21 -14.45 -7.18 17.11
C GLU A 21 -13.48 -6.25 16.34
N GLU A 22 -12.17 -6.37 16.65
CA GLU A 22 -11.19 -5.47 16.10
C GLU A 22 -10.80 -5.85 14.65
N THR A 23 -10.76 -4.86 13.78
CA THR A 23 -10.42 -5.01 12.35
C THR A 23 -9.06 -4.41 11.99
N ASP A 24 -8.55 -3.50 12.83
CA ASP A 24 -7.19 -2.98 12.68
C ASP A 24 -6.18 -3.93 13.32
N MET A 25 -5.14 -4.28 12.57
CA MET A 25 -4.14 -5.26 12.99
C MET A 25 -3.38 -4.83 14.23
N GLU A 26 -2.95 -3.57 14.27
CA GLU A 26 -2.10 -3.06 15.35
C GLU A 26 -2.92 -2.88 16.63
N GLN A 27 -4.13 -2.33 16.52
CA GLN A 27 -5.06 -2.19 17.65
C GLN A 27 -5.45 -3.53 18.23
N MET A 28 -5.72 -4.53 17.39
CA MET A 28 -6.03 -5.90 17.79
C MET A 28 -4.88 -6.53 18.57
N LEU A 29 -3.63 -6.42 18.06
CA LEU A 29 -2.45 -6.98 18.72
C LEU A 29 -2.15 -6.28 20.03
N GLN A 30 -2.24 -4.95 20.07
CA GLN A 30 -2.02 -4.13 21.26
C GLN A 30 -3.05 -4.46 22.36
N GLY A 31 -4.34 -4.54 21.97
CA GLY A 31 -5.40 -4.87 22.90
C GLY A 31 -5.29 -6.30 23.46
N ALA A 32 -4.98 -7.27 22.61
CA ALA A 32 -4.78 -8.67 23.04
C ALA A 32 -3.57 -8.82 23.97
N LEU A 33 -2.46 -8.12 23.67
CA LEU A 33 -1.27 -8.11 24.51
C LEU A 33 -1.57 -7.49 25.87
N ARG A 34 -2.24 -6.33 25.92
CA ARG A 34 -2.62 -5.68 27.17
C ARG A 34 -3.52 -6.58 28.03
N LYS A 35 -4.57 -7.18 27.45
CA LYS A 35 -5.45 -8.10 28.15
C LYS A 35 -4.71 -9.31 28.71
N LEU A 36 -3.76 -9.87 27.96
CA LEU A 36 -2.91 -10.97 28.43
C LEU A 36 -2.11 -10.56 29.66
N LEU A 37 -1.48 -9.38 29.66
CA LEU A 37 -0.68 -8.91 30.79
C LEU A 37 -1.55 -8.55 32.01
N GLU A 38 -2.73 -7.96 31.83
CA GLU A 38 -3.65 -7.61 32.91
C GLU A 38 -4.25 -8.85 33.61
N GLY A 39 -4.43 -9.95 32.86
CA GLY A 39 -5.08 -11.16 33.36
C GLY A 39 -4.13 -12.27 33.81
N THR A 40 -2.81 -12.05 33.76
CA THR A 40 -1.79 -13.07 34.06
C THR A 40 -0.67 -12.53 34.96
N ILE A 41 0.31 -13.39 35.22
CA ILE A 41 1.55 -12.99 35.94
C ILE A 41 2.56 -12.30 35.03
N PHE A 42 2.32 -12.24 33.71
CA PHE A 42 3.22 -11.57 32.79
C PHE A 42 3.14 -10.05 32.97
N GLU A 43 4.28 -9.40 33.15
CA GLU A 43 4.37 -7.96 33.43
C GLU A 43 4.66 -7.14 32.18
N THR A 44 5.40 -7.71 31.25
CA THR A 44 5.76 -7.05 29.98
C THR A 44 5.62 -8.00 28.80
N GLY A 45 5.41 -7.45 27.61
CA GLY A 45 5.33 -8.23 26.40
C GLY A 45 5.61 -7.44 25.13
N TRP A 46 5.94 -8.15 24.06
CA TRP A 46 6.16 -7.57 22.73
C TRP A 46 5.90 -8.57 21.63
N ILE A 47 5.47 -8.08 20.47
CA ILE A 47 5.17 -8.88 19.29
C ILE A 47 6.05 -8.45 18.12
N PHE A 48 6.73 -9.45 17.53
CA PHE A 48 7.44 -9.29 16.27
C PHE A 48 6.66 -9.91 15.13
N PHE A 49 6.59 -9.23 13.99
CA PHE A 49 6.36 -9.88 12.71
C PHE A 49 7.70 -10.26 12.06
N ILE A 50 7.71 -11.37 11.35
CA ILE A 50 8.90 -11.90 10.69
C ILE A 50 8.52 -12.26 9.26
N ASN A 51 9.06 -11.51 8.30
CA ASN A 51 8.78 -11.73 6.89
C ASN A 51 9.53 -12.97 6.33
N GLU A 52 9.20 -13.36 5.10
CA GLU A 52 9.81 -14.52 4.42
C GLU A 52 11.33 -14.39 4.27
N LYS A 53 11.88 -13.19 4.18
CA LYS A 53 13.33 -12.91 4.17
C LYS A 53 13.96 -13.02 5.56
N GLY A 54 13.15 -13.28 6.59
CA GLY A 54 13.56 -13.41 7.98
C GLY A 54 13.89 -12.07 8.65
N LYS A 55 13.50 -10.94 8.06
CA LYS A 55 13.58 -9.64 8.72
C LYS A 55 12.45 -9.54 9.73
N GLN A 56 12.80 -9.22 10.96
CA GLN A 56 11.85 -8.97 12.04
C GLN A 56 11.49 -7.49 12.11
N GLU A 57 10.27 -7.23 12.52
CA GLU A 57 9.73 -5.90 12.78
C GLU A 57 8.96 -5.93 14.10
N LEU A 58 9.25 -5.01 15.00
CA LEU A 58 8.49 -4.85 16.24
C LEU A 58 7.18 -4.14 15.90
N ILE A 59 6.05 -4.80 16.16
CA ILE A 59 4.73 -4.26 15.82
C ILE A 59 4.11 -3.57 17.04
N VAL A 60 4.05 -4.27 18.17
CA VAL A 60 3.48 -3.74 19.41
C VAL A 60 4.30 -4.19 20.61
N HIS A 61 4.24 -3.41 21.68
CA HIS A 61 4.80 -3.74 22.98
C HIS A 61 3.98 -3.11 24.10
N GLU A 62 4.08 -3.67 25.29
CA GLU A 62 3.43 -3.16 26.49
C GLU A 62 4.36 -3.32 27.69
N ASN A 63 4.47 -2.28 28.52
CA ASN A 63 5.25 -2.22 29.75
C ASN A 63 6.74 -2.62 29.58
N LEU A 64 7.38 -2.24 28.47
CA LEU A 64 8.80 -2.57 28.28
C LEU A 64 9.68 -1.90 29.34
N PRO A 65 10.73 -2.61 29.82
CA PRO A 65 11.79 -1.98 30.60
C PRO A 65 12.42 -0.80 29.90
N LYS A 66 12.78 0.26 30.64
CA LYS A 66 13.42 1.44 30.07
C LYS A 66 14.65 1.13 29.25
N SER A 67 15.43 0.12 29.65
CA SER A 67 16.60 -0.34 28.91
C SER A 67 16.27 -0.91 27.52
N LEU A 68 15.10 -1.52 27.34
CA LEU A 68 14.63 -2.06 26.05
C LEU A 68 13.86 -1.04 25.22
N GLU A 69 13.21 -0.06 25.87
CA GLU A 69 12.43 0.99 25.20
C GLU A 69 13.32 2.10 24.59
N LYS A 70 14.51 2.32 25.15
CA LYS A 70 15.45 3.36 24.69
C LYS A 70 15.74 3.28 23.19
N ASN A 71 15.90 4.49 22.58
CA ASN A 71 16.25 4.66 21.17
C ASN A 71 15.27 3.91 20.23
N ASP A 72 13.98 4.03 20.48
CA ASP A 72 12.93 3.41 19.70
C ASP A 72 13.07 1.88 19.65
N CYS A 73 13.21 1.27 20.81
CA CYS A 73 13.34 -0.19 20.99
C CYS A 73 14.47 -0.81 20.16
N ARG A 74 15.56 -0.07 19.92
CA ARG A 74 16.66 -0.48 19.04
C ARG A 74 17.23 -1.86 19.38
N HIS A 75 17.29 -2.23 20.68
CA HIS A 75 17.80 -3.53 21.11
C HIS A 75 16.87 -4.68 20.72
N LEU A 76 15.58 -4.44 20.63
CA LEU A 76 14.60 -5.43 20.15
C LEU A 76 14.56 -5.52 18.62
N GLN A 77 14.81 -4.41 17.91
CA GLN A 77 14.73 -4.36 16.46
C GLN A 77 16.01 -4.85 15.77
N LYS A 78 17.20 -4.63 16.36
CA LYS A 78 18.49 -4.95 15.75
C LYS A 78 19.20 -6.11 16.44
N GLY A 79 19.93 -6.90 15.65
CA GLY A 79 20.74 -8.01 16.12
C GLY A 79 20.07 -9.38 16.01
N GLY A 80 20.90 -10.43 16.14
CA GLY A 80 20.46 -11.82 16.17
C GLY A 80 19.77 -12.18 17.48
N CYS A 81 18.84 -13.12 17.42
CA CYS A 81 18.19 -13.68 18.59
C CYS A 81 17.94 -15.17 18.36
N TRP A 82 18.16 -15.97 19.37
CA TRP A 82 17.95 -17.40 19.35
C TRP A 82 16.48 -17.75 18.98
N CYS A 83 15.49 -17.07 19.59
CA CYS A 83 14.08 -17.30 19.30
C CYS A 83 13.71 -17.02 17.83
N VAL A 84 14.22 -15.93 17.26
CA VAL A 84 14.01 -15.61 15.83
C VAL A 84 14.72 -16.62 14.93
N SER A 85 15.94 -17.06 15.27
CA SER A 85 16.67 -18.07 14.51
C SER A 85 15.92 -19.39 14.48
N ARG A 86 15.48 -19.91 15.64
CA ARG A 86 14.68 -21.15 15.74
C ARG A 86 13.32 -21.03 15.07
N TYR A 87 12.68 -19.88 15.18
CA TYR A 87 11.45 -19.62 14.43
C TYR A 87 11.70 -19.76 12.93
N ARG A 88 12.75 -19.14 12.41
CA ARG A 88 13.09 -19.22 10.96
C ARG A 88 13.36 -20.63 10.50
N ASN A 89 14.07 -21.43 11.31
CA ASN A 89 14.39 -22.82 11.01
C ASN A 89 13.20 -23.78 11.19
N GLY A 90 12.04 -23.30 11.68
CA GLY A 90 10.88 -24.17 11.95
C GLY A 90 10.99 -24.99 13.23
N GLU A 91 12.01 -24.75 14.04
CA GLU A 91 12.25 -25.51 15.29
C GLU A 91 11.38 -25.02 16.47
N LEU A 92 10.95 -23.74 16.43
CA LEU A 92 10.07 -23.16 17.45
C LEU A 92 8.61 -23.36 17.04
N GLN A 93 7.97 -24.37 17.61
CA GLN A 93 6.58 -24.75 17.30
C GLN A 93 5.61 -24.51 18.47
N LYS A 94 6.15 -24.38 19.70
CA LYS A 94 5.38 -24.22 20.94
C LYS A 94 5.95 -23.09 21.78
N ALA A 95 5.21 -22.70 22.82
CA ALA A 95 5.73 -21.78 23.81
C ALA A 95 6.98 -22.35 24.48
N SER A 96 7.99 -21.51 24.64
CA SER A 96 9.29 -21.97 25.15
C SER A 96 9.91 -20.90 26.05
N ASN A 97 10.46 -21.32 27.17
CA ASN A 97 11.29 -20.47 28.02
C ASN A 97 12.62 -20.16 27.34
N ILE A 98 12.99 -18.88 27.29
CA ILE A 98 14.26 -18.40 26.75
C ILE A 98 15.13 -17.96 27.92
N ILE A 99 16.10 -18.81 28.28
CA ILE A 99 16.99 -18.59 29.43
C ILE A 99 18.10 -17.60 29.13
N GLU A 100 18.57 -17.54 27.89
CA GLU A 100 19.61 -16.62 27.43
C GLU A 100 19.09 -15.79 26.26
N CYS A 101 18.66 -14.57 26.54
CA CYS A 101 18.20 -13.64 25.50
C CYS A 101 19.28 -12.60 25.20
N GLN A 102 19.95 -12.77 24.08
CA GLN A 102 21.03 -11.90 23.62
C GLN A 102 20.62 -10.42 23.51
N ARG A 103 19.33 -10.14 23.26
CA ARG A 103 18.81 -8.76 23.19
C ARG A 103 18.67 -8.13 24.57
N ILE A 104 18.14 -8.89 25.52
CA ILE A 104 18.03 -8.44 26.91
C ILE A 104 19.43 -8.25 27.49
N GLU A 105 20.34 -9.20 27.30
CA GLU A 105 21.73 -9.08 27.75
C GLU A 105 22.46 -7.87 27.13
N ASN A 106 22.29 -7.63 25.85
CA ASN A 106 22.91 -6.49 25.16
C ASN A 106 22.33 -5.14 25.64
N ALA A 107 21.07 -5.08 26.02
CA ALA A 107 20.47 -3.90 26.64
C ALA A 107 21.07 -3.68 28.03
N HIS A 108 21.19 -4.73 28.85
CA HIS A 108 21.76 -4.65 30.22
C HIS A 108 23.26 -4.29 30.26
N LYS A 109 24.04 -4.73 29.27
CA LYS A 109 25.48 -4.36 29.20
C LYS A 109 25.69 -2.85 28.96
N LYS A 110 24.70 -2.16 28.44
CA LYS A 110 24.77 -0.74 28.10
C LYS A 110 24.01 0.17 29.07
N ASP A 111 22.98 -0.35 29.71
CA ASP A 111 22.10 0.36 30.63
C ASP A 111 21.87 -0.48 31.89
N VAL A 112 21.82 0.14 33.04
CA VAL A 112 21.57 -0.55 34.32
C VAL A 112 20.17 -1.18 34.27
N ASN A 113 20.12 -2.49 34.56
CA ASN A 113 18.83 -3.22 34.63
C ASN A 113 18.23 -3.02 36.04
N GLU A 114 17.46 -1.97 36.22
CA GLU A 114 16.74 -1.70 37.48
C GLU A 114 15.45 -2.52 37.63
N GLU A 115 14.95 -3.14 36.53
CA GLU A 115 13.63 -3.74 36.48
C GLU A 115 13.66 -5.30 36.52
N GLY A 116 14.84 -5.91 36.64
CA GLY A 116 15.01 -7.35 36.94
C GLY A 116 14.59 -8.34 35.84
N ILE A 117 14.32 -7.88 34.62
CA ILE A 117 13.95 -8.78 33.51
C ILE A 117 15.20 -9.33 32.85
N THR A 118 15.42 -10.62 32.97
CA THR A 118 16.59 -11.35 32.44
C THR A 118 16.19 -12.43 31.44
N HIS A 119 14.99 -12.98 31.57
CA HIS A 119 14.46 -14.13 30.81
C HIS A 119 13.10 -13.77 30.22
N HIS A 120 12.64 -14.53 29.24
CA HIS A 120 11.30 -14.38 28.68
C HIS A 120 10.76 -15.70 28.17
N ALA A 121 9.45 -15.83 28.00
CA ALA A 121 8.84 -16.87 27.20
C ALA A 121 8.55 -16.34 25.80
N THR A 122 8.62 -17.21 24.80
CA THR A 122 8.29 -16.91 23.41
C THR A 122 7.37 -17.96 22.83
N VAL A 123 6.44 -17.57 21.98
CA VAL A 123 5.53 -18.46 21.28
C VAL A 123 5.34 -17.99 19.82
N PRO A 124 5.30 -18.92 18.84
CA PRO A 124 5.03 -18.53 17.45
C PRO A 124 3.57 -18.11 17.26
N LEU A 125 3.36 -17.00 16.55
CA LEU A 125 2.06 -16.60 16.01
C LEU A 125 1.89 -17.26 14.65
N GLN A 126 0.94 -18.18 14.55
CA GLN A 126 0.72 -18.98 13.35
C GLN A 126 -0.75 -19.38 13.18
N SER A 127 -1.16 -19.67 11.95
CA SER A 127 -2.46 -20.26 11.64
C SER A 127 -2.31 -21.31 10.53
N GLY A 128 -2.52 -22.56 10.87
CA GLY A 128 -2.20 -23.68 10.00
C GLY A 128 -0.71 -23.73 9.67
N GLN A 129 -0.36 -23.66 8.40
CA GLN A 129 1.02 -23.64 7.92
C GLN A 129 1.62 -22.23 7.82
N GLU A 130 0.80 -21.19 7.92
CA GLU A 130 1.24 -19.81 7.80
C GLU A 130 1.77 -19.28 9.13
N ARG A 131 2.92 -18.63 9.06
CA ARG A 131 3.66 -18.14 10.22
C ARG A 131 3.87 -16.65 10.10
N PHE A 132 3.48 -15.90 11.14
CA PHE A 132 3.45 -14.42 11.10
C PHE A 132 4.57 -13.80 11.94
N GLY A 133 4.89 -14.38 13.09
CA GLY A 133 5.87 -13.81 13.99
C GLY A 133 5.93 -14.49 15.34
N LEU A 134 6.32 -13.73 16.35
CA LEU A 134 6.55 -14.18 17.73
C LEU A 134 5.83 -13.27 18.72
N LEU A 135 5.12 -13.86 19.67
CA LEU A 135 4.70 -13.20 20.90
C LEU A 135 5.71 -13.56 22.01
N ASN A 136 6.17 -12.54 22.73
CA ASN A 136 7.12 -12.68 23.82
C ASN A 136 6.54 -12.03 25.06
N VAL A 137 6.74 -12.68 26.22
CA VAL A 137 6.31 -12.17 27.54
C VAL A 137 7.41 -12.39 28.56
N ALA A 138 7.50 -11.48 29.52
CA ALA A 138 8.46 -11.59 30.62
C ALA A 138 7.86 -11.07 31.93
N THR A 139 8.49 -11.47 33.04
CA THR A 139 8.17 -11.03 34.40
C THR A 139 9.47 -10.82 35.15
N ALA A 140 9.53 -9.77 35.96
CA ALA A 140 10.70 -9.44 36.76
C ALA A 140 11.09 -10.61 37.68
N ASN A 141 12.40 -10.87 37.79
CA ASN A 141 12.97 -11.93 38.66
C ASN A 141 12.46 -13.35 38.39
N THR A 142 11.77 -13.58 37.25
CA THR A 142 11.30 -14.91 36.84
C THR A 142 12.24 -15.51 35.81
N VAL A 143 12.80 -16.66 36.12
CA VAL A 143 13.75 -17.36 35.25
C VAL A 143 13.03 -18.34 34.32
N ARG A 144 11.91 -18.91 34.79
CA ARG A 144 11.16 -19.91 34.05
C ARG A 144 9.69 -19.88 34.39
N PHE A 145 8.87 -19.94 33.36
CA PHE A 145 7.43 -20.11 33.44
C PHE A 145 7.06 -21.58 33.46
N ASP A 146 5.98 -21.92 34.16
CA ASP A 146 5.51 -23.30 34.28
C ASP A 146 4.74 -23.78 33.04
N GLU A 147 4.36 -25.07 33.01
CA GLU A 147 3.66 -25.66 31.88
C GLU A 147 2.25 -25.07 31.66
N GLY A 148 1.56 -24.66 32.76
CA GLY A 148 0.23 -24.05 32.68
C GLY A 148 0.29 -22.64 32.07
N GLU A 149 1.30 -21.86 32.47
CA GLU A 149 1.55 -20.51 31.93
C GLU A 149 1.94 -20.55 30.43
N LEU A 150 2.79 -21.53 30.07
CA LEU A 150 3.15 -21.75 28.66
C LEU A 150 1.94 -22.25 27.83
N ALA A 151 1.08 -23.11 28.36
CA ALA A 151 -0.12 -23.59 27.68
C ALA A 151 -1.15 -22.45 27.46
N LEU A 152 -1.30 -21.55 28.45
CA LEU A 152 -2.12 -20.35 28.30
C LEU A 152 -1.57 -19.44 27.21
N LEU A 153 -0.27 -19.20 27.21
CA LEU A 153 0.41 -18.40 26.19
C LEU A 153 0.22 -19.00 24.78
N GLU A 154 0.30 -20.33 24.64
CA GLU A 154 0.00 -21.03 23.38
C GLU A 154 -1.45 -20.82 22.92
N SER A 155 -2.40 -20.89 23.86
CA SER A 155 -3.83 -20.71 23.54
C SER A 155 -4.11 -19.30 23.04
N VAL A 156 -3.53 -18.28 23.68
CA VAL A 156 -3.63 -16.87 23.25
C VAL A 156 -2.95 -16.66 21.90
N ALA A 157 -1.74 -17.21 21.72
CA ALA A 157 -1.00 -17.10 20.46
C ALA A 157 -1.75 -17.74 19.28
N PHE A 158 -2.42 -18.86 19.51
CA PHE A 158 -3.26 -19.51 18.50
C PHE A 158 -4.46 -18.63 18.10
N GLN A 159 -5.13 -18.00 19.06
CA GLN A 159 -6.23 -17.08 18.78
C GLN A 159 -5.75 -15.85 18.00
N ILE A 160 -4.66 -15.22 18.44
CA ILE A 160 -4.04 -14.09 17.76
C ILE A 160 -3.63 -14.47 16.32
N GLY A 161 -2.95 -15.61 16.14
CA GLY A 161 -2.54 -16.11 14.82
C GLY A 161 -3.73 -16.30 13.86
N SER A 162 -4.83 -16.87 14.37
CA SER A 162 -6.07 -17.03 13.61
C SER A 162 -6.72 -15.69 13.23
N ALA A 163 -6.71 -14.72 14.14
CA ALA A 163 -7.22 -13.38 13.87
C ALA A 163 -6.34 -12.62 12.86
N ILE A 164 -5.01 -12.71 12.95
CA ILE A 164 -4.09 -12.15 11.94
C ILE A 164 -4.46 -12.69 10.56
N LYS A 165 -4.60 -14.03 10.42
CA LYS A 165 -4.96 -14.64 9.14
C LYS A 165 -6.30 -14.13 8.63
N ARG A 166 -7.32 -14.05 9.48
CA ARG A 166 -8.64 -13.50 9.14
C ARG A 166 -8.54 -12.07 8.60
N ILE A 167 -7.84 -11.18 9.30
CA ILE A 167 -7.68 -9.77 8.88
C ILE A 167 -6.94 -9.70 7.54
N LEU A 168 -5.89 -10.49 7.34
CA LEU A 168 -5.14 -10.51 6.07
C LEU A 168 -6.00 -11.02 4.92
N LEU A 169 -6.77 -12.10 5.10
CA LEU A 169 -7.69 -12.63 4.10
C LEU A 169 -8.80 -11.63 3.76
N THR A 170 -9.41 -11.00 4.75
CA THR A 170 -10.44 -9.97 4.53
C THR A 170 -9.90 -8.79 3.72
N LYS A 171 -8.69 -8.31 4.04
CA LYS A 171 -8.03 -7.25 3.24
C LYS A 171 -7.76 -7.71 1.80
N GLN A 172 -7.33 -8.94 1.61
CA GLN A 172 -7.09 -9.51 0.28
C GLN A 172 -8.41 -9.63 -0.52
N GLU A 173 -9.47 -10.15 0.09
CA GLU A 173 -10.80 -10.26 -0.53
C GLU A 173 -11.36 -8.89 -0.93
N GLN A 174 -11.23 -7.89 -0.06
CA GLN A 174 -11.63 -6.51 -0.38
C GLN A 174 -10.86 -5.95 -1.59
N GLN A 175 -9.55 -6.19 -1.66
CA GLN A 175 -8.74 -5.75 -2.80
C GLN A 175 -9.17 -6.44 -4.10
N VAL A 176 -9.41 -7.75 -4.06
CA VAL A 176 -9.90 -8.51 -5.22
C VAL A 176 -11.27 -8.00 -5.65
N ALA A 177 -12.21 -7.79 -4.71
CA ALA A 177 -13.53 -7.26 -5.00
C ALA A 177 -13.47 -5.87 -5.66
N LEU A 178 -12.60 -4.98 -5.17
CA LEU A 178 -12.39 -3.65 -5.79
C LEU A 178 -11.89 -3.75 -7.23
N VAL A 179 -10.95 -4.65 -7.50
CA VAL A 179 -10.44 -4.87 -8.87
C VAL A 179 -11.52 -5.45 -9.77
N GLN A 180 -12.30 -6.40 -9.29
CA GLN A 180 -13.42 -6.98 -10.04
C GLN A 180 -14.50 -5.94 -10.36
N GLU A 181 -14.86 -5.09 -9.39
CA GLU A 181 -15.84 -4.03 -9.58
C GLU A 181 -15.36 -2.97 -10.60
N ARG A 182 -14.09 -2.55 -10.51
CA ARG A 182 -13.50 -1.66 -11.53
C ARG A 182 -13.55 -2.26 -12.93
N ASN A 183 -13.26 -3.56 -13.05
CA ASN A 183 -13.32 -4.26 -14.33
C ASN A 183 -14.76 -4.41 -14.84
N ARG A 184 -15.74 -4.58 -13.95
CA ARG A 184 -17.18 -4.61 -14.30
C ARG A 184 -17.61 -3.24 -14.80
N LEU A 185 -17.35 -2.17 -14.03
CA LEU A 185 -17.69 -0.81 -14.41
C LEU A 185 -17.07 -0.40 -15.76
N ALA A 186 -15.80 -0.76 -16.00
CA ALA A 186 -15.14 -0.48 -17.27
C ALA A 186 -15.86 -1.14 -18.46
N ARG A 187 -16.37 -2.37 -18.29
CA ARG A 187 -17.15 -3.07 -19.33
C ARG A 187 -18.53 -2.43 -19.53
N ASP A 188 -19.25 -2.16 -18.44
CA ASP A 188 -20.58 -1.57 -18.50
C ASP A 188 -20.56 -0.19 -19.18
N LEU A 189 -19.54 0.63 -18.86
CA LEU A 189 -19.31 1.92 -19.53
C LEU A 189 -18.97 1.75 -21.01
N HIS A 190 -18.13 0.78 -21.34
CA HIS A 190 -17.74 0.51 -22.71
C HIS A 190 -18.95 0.08 -23.55
N ASP A 191 -19.79 -0.80 -23.03
CA ASP A 191 -20.85 -1.44 -23.81
C ASP A 191 -22.11 -0.56 -23.89
N SER A 192 -22.43 0.21 -22.85
CA SER A 192 -23.63 1.04 -22.84
C SER A 192 -23.37 2.50 -23.31
N VAL A 193 -22.45 3.21 -22.64
CA VAL A 193 -22.28 4.65 -22.88
C VAL A 193 -21.57 4.91 -24.21
N ASN A 194 -20.53 4.11 -24.55
CA ASN A 194 -19.86 4.25 -25.85
C ASN A 194 -20.79 3.98 -27.02
N GLN A 195 -21.71 2.98 -26.91
CA GLN A 195 -22.68 2.71 -27.97
C GLN A 195 -23.67 3.85 -28.14
N LEU A 196 -24.16 4.45 -27.03
CA LEU A 196 -25.04 5.61 -27.09
C LEU A 196 -24.37 6.80 -27.74
N LEU A 197 -23.16 7.16 -27.30
CA LEU A 197 -22.40 8.26 -27.87
C LEU A 197 -22.06 8.04 -29.35
N PHE A 198 -21.71 6.81 -29.71
CA PHE A 198 -21.50 6.44 -31.12
C PHE A 198 -22.76 6.62 -31.96
N SER A 199 -23.92 6.22 -31.45
CA SER A 199 -25.21 6.39 -32.12
C SER A 199 -25.56 7.88 -32.30
N VAL A 200 -25.34 8.71 -31.29
CA VAL A 200 -25.53 10.17 -31.38
C VAL A 200 -24.61 10.78 -32.42
N THR A 201 -23.32 10.37 -32.46
CA THR A 201 -22.36 10.84 -33.48
C THR A 201 -22.84 10.49 -34.89
N LEU A 202 -23.34 9.27 -35.10
CA LEU A 202 -23.81 8.81 -36.40
C LEU A 202 -25.09 9.53 -36.84
N THR A 203 -26.03 9.76 -35.89
CA THR A 203 -27.25 10.53 -36.14
C THR A 203 -26.95 11.96 -36.48
N ALA A 204 -26.05 12.64 -35.75
CA ALA A 204 -25.61 14.00 -36.06
C ALA A 204 -24.95 14.07 -37.42
N ARG A 205 -24.11 13.11 -37.80
CA ARG A 205 -23.51 13.00 -39.13
C ARG A 205 -24.57 12.91 -40.24
N GLY A 206 -25.56 12.04 -40.04
CA GLY A 206 -26.70 11.92 -40.96
C GLY A 206 -27.46 13.27 -41.09
N GLY A 207 -27.68 13.95 -40.00
CA GLY A 207 -28.31 15.29 -40.01
C GLY A 207 -27.55 16.33 -40.83
N VAL A 208 -26.22 16.32 -40.80
CA VAL A 208 -25.35 17.18 -41.62
C VAL A 208 -25.60 16.94 -43.11
N GLU A 209 -25.82 15.71 -43.53
CA GLU A 209 -26.03 15.33 -44.92
C GLU A 209 -27.49 15.60 -45.40
N MET A 210 -28.46 15.63 -44.48
CA MET A 210 -29.90 15.71 -44.78
C MET A 210 -30.43 17.18 -44.89
N THR A 211 -29.63 18.17 -44.59
CA THR A 211 -30.06 19.58 -44.58
C THR A 211 -29.12 20.48 -45.36
N ASP A 212 -29.70 21.45 -46.09
CA ASP A 212 -28.96 22.50 -46.75
C ASP A 212 -28.97 23.83 -45.95
N GLN A 213 -29.72 23.88 -44.84
CA GLN A 213 -29.76 25.07 -43.99
C GLN A 213 -28.49 25.17 -43.17
N VAL A 214 -27.71 26.23 -43.39
CA VAL A 214 -26.36 26.40 -42.79
C VAL A 214 -26.40 26.35 -41.26
N GLU A 215 -27.34 27.04 -40.62
CA GLU A 215 -27.47 27.08 -39.14
C GLU A 215 -27.78 25.70 -38.55
N VAL A 216 -28.64 24.93 -39.20
CA VAL A 216 -28.97 23.53 -38.76
C VAL A 216 -27.79 22.61 -38.99
N LYS A 217 -27.09 22.76 -40.11
CA LYS A 217 -25.88 21.99 -40.44
C LYS A 217 -24.76 22.23 -39.42
N ASP A 218 -24.57 23.48 -39.01
CA ASP A 218 -23.54 23.82 -38.02
C ASP A 218 -23.89 23.31 -36.61
N THR A 219 -25.18 23.35 -36.25
CA THR A 219 -25.65 22.71 -35.01
C THR A 219 -25.37 21.20 -34.98
N PHE A 220 -25.60 20.46 -36.08
CA PHE A 220 -25.27 19.03 -36.15
C PHE A 220 -23.77 18.77 -36.11
N LYS A 221 -22.94 19.60 -36.69
CA LYS A 221 -21.47 19.53 -36.57
C LYS A 221 -21.02 19.75 -35.14
N GLU A 222 -21.61 20.69 -34.43
CA GLU A 222 -21.33 20.93 -33.02
C GLU A 222 -21.69 19.73 -32.14
N ILE A 223 -22.87 19.12 -32.36
CA ILE A 223 -23.28 17.90 -31.70
C ILE A 223 -22.27 16.77 -31.97
N GLN A 224 -21.86 16.63 -33.24
CA GLN A 224 -20.86 15.62 -33.61
C GLN A 224 -19.52 15.86 -32.90
N TYR A 225 -19.06 17.09 -32.84
CA TYR A 225 -17.83 17.46 -32.12
C TYR A 225 -17.93 17.14 -30.63
N LEU A 226 -18.97 17.61 -29.94
CA LEU A 226 -19.18 17.36 -28.50
C LEU A 226 -19.27 15.87 -28.17
N THR A 227 -19.95 15.10 -29.05
CA THR A 227 -20.06 13.65 -28.83
C THR A 227 -18.72 12.94 -29.02
N GLN A 228 -17.90 13.40 -29.97
CA GLN A 228 -16.57 12.85 -30.19
C GLN A 228 -15.63 13.17 -29.03
N GLU A 229 -15.70 14.35 -28.45
CA GLU A 229 -14.98 14.71 -27.22
C GLU A 229 -15.43 13.83 -26.05
N ALA A 230 -16.74 13.63 -25.87
CA ALA A 230 -17.28 12.78 -24.82
C ALA A 230 -16.83 11.31 -24.97
N LEU A 231 -16.75 10.78 -26.20
CA LEU A 231 -16.21 9.45 -26.48
C LEU A 231 -14.73 9.34 -26.08
N THR A 232 -13.95 10.38 -26.37
CA THR A 232 -12.52 10.41 -26.01
C THR A 232 -12.34 10.41 -24.50
N GLU A 233 -13.09 11.25 -23.78
CA GLU A 233 -13.06 11.27 -22.32
C GLU A 233 -13.51 9.94 -21.71
N MET A 234 -14.57 9.35 -22.22
CA MET A 234 -15.07 8.07 -21.76
C MET A 234 -14.04 6.95 -21.94
N ARG A 235 -13.37 6.90 -23.09
CA ARG A 235 -12.29 5.92 -23.33
C ARG A 235 -11.13 6.11 -22.38
N ALA A 236 -10.74 7.36 -22.09
CA ALA A 236 -9.71 7.67 -21.12
C ALA A 236 -10.09 7.20 -19.70
N LEU A 237 -11.36 7.40 -19.28
CA LEU A 237 -11.87 6.91 -17.99
C LEU A 237 -11.88 5.37 -17.92
N ILE A 238 -12.31 4.68 -18.99
CA ILE A 238 -12.27 3.21 -19.05
C ILE A 238 -10.84 2.69 -18.90
N TRP A 239 -9.87 3.34 -19.52
CA TRP A 239 -8.46 3.00 -19.36
C TRP A 239 -7.93 3.26 -17.95
N GLN A 240 -8.42 4.30 -17.25
CA GLN A 240 -8.10 4.50 -15.84
C GLN A 240 -8.65 3.39 -14.94
N LEU A 241 -9.83 2.88 -15.23
CA LEU A 241 -10.44 1.77 -14.48
C LEU A 241 -9.72 0.43 -14.77
N ARG A 242 -9.38 0.17 -16.03
CA ARG A 242 -8.73 -1.06 -16.49
C ARG A 242 -7.58 -0.73 -17.46
N PRO A 243 -6.34 -0.59 -17.00
CA PRO A 243 -5.20 -0.36 -17.89
C PRO A 243 -4.97 -1.62 -18.76
N LYS A 244 -5.54 -1.60 -19.96
CA LYS A 244 -5.19 -2.56 -21.00
C LYS A 244 -3.82 -2.15 -21.53
N GLY A 245 -2.81 -3.01 -21.41
CA GLY A 245 -1.50 -2.72 -22.00
C GLY A 245 -0.30 -2.85 -21.06
N LEU A 246 -0.50 -2.91 -19.73
CA LEU A 246 0.59 -3.31 -18.82
C LEU A 246 0.99 -4.78 -19.03
N GLU A 247 0.09 -5.61 -19.56
CA GLU A 247 0.37 -7.01 -19.93
C GLU A 247 1.40 -7.12 -21.07
N THR A 248 1.51 -6.08 -21.92
CA THR A 248 2.47 -5.96 -23.02
C THR A 248 3.66 -5.05 -22.70
N GLY A 249 3.73 -4.55 -21.45
CA GLY A 249 4.76 -3.64 -20.95
C GLY A 249 4.37 -2.16 -21.01
N ILE A 250 4.98 -1.36 -20.13
CA ILE A 250 4.64 0.05 -19.90
C ILE A 250 4.67 0.91 -21.17
N ILE A 251 5.62 0.68 -22.09
CA ILE A 251 5.80 1.50 -23.29
C ILE A 251 4.62 1.36 -24.25
N GLU A 252 4.20 0.12 -24.52
CA GLU A 252 3.05 -0.13 -25.39
C GLU A 252 1.75 0.34 -24.74
N GLY A 253 1.61 0.19 -23.42
CA GLY A 253 0.50 0.75 -22.67
C GLY A 253 0.42 2.28 -22.78
N LEU A 254 1.55 2.99 -22.68
CA LEU A 254 1.59 4.45 -22.81
C LEU A 254 1.31 4.93 -24.23
N LYS A 255 1.83 4.25 -25.26
CA LYS A 255 1.49 4.56 -26.66
C LYS A 255 -0.01 4.42 -26.90
N GLY A 256 -0.59 3.25 -26.55
CA GLY A 256 -2.02 3.04 -26.71
C GLY A 256 -2.89 4.06 -25.94
N TYR A 257 -2.44 4.52 -24.78
CA TYR A 257 -3.14 5.57 -24.04
C TYR A 257 -3.02 6.94 -24.75
N GLY A 258 -1.84 7.27 -25.28
CA GLY A 258 -1.63 8.47 -26.09
C GLY A 258 -2.53 8.50 -27.33
N ASP A 259 -2.65 7.38 -28.04
CA ASP A 259 -3.52 7.25 -29.20
C ASP A 259 -5.00 7.50 -28.84
N ILE A 260 -5.47 7.01 -27.70
CA ILE A 260 -6.83 7.26 -27.21
C ILE A 260 -7.07 8.75 -26.93
N LEU A 261 -6.07 9.43 -26.36
CA LEU A 261 -6.14 10.86 -26.10
C LEU A 261 -5.92 11.74 -27.35
N GLY A 262 -5.56 11.13 -28.48
CA GLY A 262 -5.18 11.85 -29.70
C GLY A 262 -3.85 12.62 -29.55
N LEU A 263 -2.97 12.16 -28.66
CA LEU A 263 -1.65 12.75 -28.44
C LEU A 263 -0.57 12.05 -29.27
N SER A 264 0.27 12.81 -29.93
CA SER A 264 1.49 12.30 -30.56
C SER A 264 2.59 12.16 -29.50
N LEU A 265 2.96 10.92 -29.15
CA LEU A 265 3.97 10.64 -28.13
C LEU A 265 5.31 10.31 -28.74
N SER A 266 6.37 10.99 -28.26
CA SER A 266 7.76 10.61 -28.50
C SER A 266 8.32 9.97 -27.22
N ILE A 267 8.59 8.67 -27.25
CA ILE A 267 9.08 7.93 -26.08
C ILE A 267 10.51 7.50 -26.31
N LYS A 268 11.42 7.93 -25.41
CA LYS A 268 12.84 7.57 -25.43
C LYS A 268 13.20 6.87 -24.13
N VAL A 269 13.80 5.69 -24.23
CA VAL A 269 14.18 4.84 -23.09
C VAL A 269 15.69 4.64 -23.07
N LYS A 270 16.28 4.81 -21.89
CA LYS A 270 17.66 4.49 -21.59
C LYS A 270 17.73 3.45 -20.48
N GLY A 271 18.37 2.32 -20.74
CA GLY A 271 18.43 1.17 -19.83
C GLY A 271 17.46 0.05 -20.22
N VAL A 272 17.44 -1.02 -19.41
CA VAL A 272 16.57 -2.18 -19.62
C VAL A 272 15.36 -2.06 -18.71
N ILE A 273 14.17 -2.11 -19.29
CA ILE A 273 12.93 -2.04 -18.51
C ILE A 273 12.67 -3.42 -17.90
N GLN A 274 13.07 -3.57 -16.65
CA GLN A 274 12.76 -4.73 -15.81
C GLN A 274 12.39 -4.20 -14.43
N LEU A 275 11.17 -3.66 -14.34
CA LEU A 275 10.65 -2.99 -13.15
C LEU A 275 9.79 -3.94 -12.31
N PRO A 276 9.80 -3.84 -10.98
CA PRO A 276 8.80 -4.48 -10.14
C PRO A 276 7.39 -4.01 -10.52
N ALA A 277 6.41 -4.92 -10.52
CA ALA A 277 5.03 -4.63 -10.96
C ALA A 277 4.41 -3.40 -10.30
N LYS A 278 4.67 -3.18 -9.00
CA LYS A 278 4.17 -2.02 -8.25
C LYS A 278 4.79 -0.69 -8.74
N VAL A 279 6.06 -0.71 -9.13
CA VAL A 279 6.76 0.47 -9.67
C VAL A 279 6.25 0.77 -11.07
N GLU A 280 6.09 -0.25 -11.91
CA GLU A 280 5.56 -0.12 -13.27
C GLU A 280 4.12 0.42 -13.26
N GLU A 281 3.25 -0.10 -12.40
CA GLU A 281 1.89 0.41 -12.23
C GLU A 281 1.88 1.86 -11.77
N THR A 282 2.73 2.22 -10.79
CA THR A 282 2.80 3.59 -10.27
C THR A 282 3.26 4.57 -11.34
N LEU A 283 4.33 4.23 -12.10
CA LEU A 283 4.79 5.04 -13.23
C LEU A 283 3.69 5.22 -14.28
N PHE A 284 3.03 4.13 -14.64
CA PHE A 284 1.96 4.16 -15.62
C PHE A 284 0.83 5.09 -15.19
N ARG A 285 0.37 4.99 -13.92
CA ARG A 285 -0.69 5.85 -13.38
C ARG A 285 -0.31 7.32 -13.32
N ILE A 286 0.92 7.64 -12.92
CA ILE A 286 1.41 9.02 -12.91
C ILE A 286 1.48 9.57 -14.33
N THR A 287 1.98 8.78 -15.29
CA THR A 287 2.07 9.19 -16.68
C THR A 287 0.70 9.39 -17.32
N GLN A 288 -0.27 8.52 -17.01
CA GLN A 288 -1.67 8.70 -17.45
C GLN A 288 -2.23 10.06 -17.02
N GLU A 289 -2.04 10.43 -15.75
CA GLU A 289 -2.49 11.72 -15.22
C GLU A 289 -1.77 12.89 -15.90
N ALA A 290 -0.46 12.76 -16.13
CA ALA A 290 0.33 13.76 -16.86
C ALA A 290 -0.20 13.96 -18.29
N LEU A 291 -0.44 12.86 -19.02
CA LEU A 291 -0.97 12.93 -20.39
C LEU A 291 -2.40 13.50 -20.45
N ASN A 292 -3.25 13.19 -19.48
CA ASN A 292 -4.57 13.81 -19.33
C ASN A 292 -4.46 15.31 -19.13
N ASN A 293 -3.54 15.77 -18.28
CA ASN A 293 -3.31 17.19 -18.05
C ASN A 293 -2.82 17.89 -19.31
N ILE A 294 -1.93 17.25 -20.08
CA ILE A 294 -1.49 17.77 -21.38
C ILE A 294 -2.70 17.93 -22.32
N ARG A 295 -3.53 16.88 -22.47
CA ARG A 295 -4.71 16.92 -23.36
C ARG A 295 -5.71 18.02 -22.97
N LYS A 296 -5.94 18.21 -21.66
CA LYS A 296 -6.97 19.14 -21.15
C LYS A 296 -6.48 20.58 -21.03
N HIS A 297 -5.21 20.78 -20.73
CA HIS A 297 -4.74 22.07 -20.24
C HIS A 297 -3.58 22.69 -21.03
N SER A 298 -2.81 21.91 -21.79
CA SER A 298 -1.61 22.44 -22.45
C SER A 298 -1.90 23.23 -23.74
N GLY A 299 -3.01 22.92 -24.40
CA GLY A 299 -3.33 23.47 -25.74
C GLY A 299 -2.53 22.81 -26.88
N VAL A 300 -1.68 21.80 -26.59
CA VAL A 300 -0.91 21.08 -27.62
C VAL A 300 -1.27 19.58 -27.61
N LEU A 301 -1.06 18.93 -28.75
CA LEU A 301 -1.32 17.49 -28.93
C LEU A 301 -0.02 16.67 -29.07
N LYS A 302 1.09 17.20 -28.53
CA LYS A 302 2.39 16.51 -28.54
C LYS A 302 2.94 16.41 -27.13
N ALA A 303 3.51 15.26 -26.79
CA ALA A 303 4.23 15.06 -25.54
C ALA A 303 5.48 14.23 -25.76
N GLU A 304 6.52 14.51 -24.98
CA GLU A 304 7.74 13.75 -24.94
C GLU A 304 7.88 13.02 -23.61
N ILE A 305 8.26 11.75 -23.67
CA ILE A 305 8.48 10.91 -22.50
C ILE A 305 9.91 10.40 -22.55
N TYR A 306 10.69 10.68 -21.51
CA TYR A 306 12.03 10.17 -21.31
C TYR A 306 12.04 9.26 -20.11
N MET A 307 12.48 8.03 -20.27
CA MET A 307 12.62 7.05 -19.19
C MET A 307 14.06 6.60 -19.07
N THR A 308 14.65 6.75 -17.90
CA THR A 308 15.99 6.25 -17.59
C THR A 308 15.89 5.23 -16.45
N VAL A 309 16.28 4.00 -16.75
CA VAL A 309 16.24 2.88 -15.79
C VAL A 309 17.66 2.59 -15.33
N THR A 310 17.89 2.61 -14.02
CA THR A 310 19.16 2.27 -13.37
C THR A 310 19.03 0.94 -12.60
N THR A 311 19.98 0.57 -11.81
CA THR A 311 19.91 -0.63 -10.95
C THR A 311 19.13 -0.41 -9.66
N THR A 312 18.83 0.82 -9.28
CA THR A 312 18.24 1.18 -7.98
C THR A 312 17.03 2.07 -8.09
N ASP A 313 16.85 2.74 -9.22
CA ASP A 313 15.76 3.67 -9.45
C ASP A 313 15.38 3.79 -10.93
N VAL A 314 14.20 4.32 -11.16
CA VAL A 314 13.73 4.77 -12.48
C VAL A 314 13.40 6.26 -12.42
N LEU A 315 13.94 7.00 -13.39
CA LEU A 315 13.61 8.40 -13.65
C LEU A 315 12.71 8.46 -14.88
N LEU A 316 11.55 9.05 -14.75
CA LEU A 316 10.64 9.36 -15.85
C LEU A 316 10.43 10.87 -15.94
N VAL A 317 10.51 11.39 -17.15
CA VAL A 317 10.22 12.80 -17.46
C VAL A 317 9.14 12.83 -18.52
N VAL A 318 8.05 13.56 -18.24
CA VAL A 318 6.96 13.83 -19.20
C VAL A 318 6.96 15.31 -19.49
N LYS A 319 7.09 15.70 -20.75
CA LYS A 319 7.23 17.08 -21.19
C LYS A 319 6.22 17.43 -22.26
N ASP A 320 5.64 18.61 -22.16
CA ASP A 320 4.88 19.30 -23.21
C ASP A 320 5.44 20.70 -23.47
N GLU A 321 5.14 21.26 -24.64
CA GLU A 321 5.50 22.63 -25.04
C GLU A 321 4.24 23.52 -25.14
N GLY A 322 3.28 23.32 -24.22
CA GLY A 322 2.02 24.01 -24.19
C GLY A 322 2.04 25.34 -23.45
N CYS A 323 0.87 25.79 -23.01
CA CYS A 323 0.71 27.08 -22.34
C CYS A 323 1.37 27.18 -20.96
N GLY A 324 1.70 26.06 -20.32
CA GLY A 324 2.22 26.04 -18.96
C GLY A 324 1.29 26.74 -17.94
N PHE A 325 1.77 26.97 -16.72
CA PHE A 325 1.03 27.68 -15.67
C PHE A 325 1.97 28.27 -14.61
N HIS A 326 1.45 29.18 -13.78
CA HIS A 326 2.22 29.71 -12.67
C HIS A 326 2.18 28.77 -11.45
N MET A 327 3.33 28.39 -10.90
CA MET A 327 3.40 27.56 -9.69
C MET A 327 2.71 28.18 -8.46
N LYS A 328 2.49 29.50 -8.44
CA LYS A 328 1.75 30.19 -7.37
C LYS A 328 0.26 29.87 -7.41
N ASP A 329 -0.28 29.62 -8.59
CA ASP A 329 -1.71 29.32 -8.78
C ASP A 329 -2.08 27.93 -8.22
N LEU A 330 -1.11 27.01 -8.13
CA LEU A 330 -1.28 25.70 -7.50
C LEU A 330 -1.57 25.74 -5.99
N LYS A 331 -1.16 26.81 -5.29
CA LYS A 331 -1.44 26.98 -3.85
C LYS A 331 -2.88 27.38 -3.56
N SER A 332 -3.57 27.95 -4.55
CA SER A 332 -4.96 28.43 -4.45
C SER A 332 -5.99 27.44 -5.00
N LEU A 333 -5.58 26.50 -5.83
CA LEU A 333 -6.42 25.44 -6.40
C LEU A 333 -5.75 24.10 -6.13
N PRO A 334 -6.20 23.32 -5.14
CA PRO A 334 -5.72 21.96 -4.97
C PRO A 334 -6.13 21.15 -6.19
N SER A 335 -5.25 21.05 -7.19
CA SER A 335 -5.49 20.14 -8.30
C SER A 335 -5.35 18.71 -7.76
N ILE A 336 -6.47 18.02 -7.64
CA ILE A 336 -6.57 16.63 -7.16
C ILE A 336 -5.59 15.74 -7.93
N GLY A 337 -5.37 16.00 -9.23
CA GLY A 337 -4.47 15.24 -10.07
C GLY A 337 -3.00 15.34 -9.66
N LEU A 338 -2.50 16.56 -9.42
CA LEU A 338 -1.09 16.77 -9.01
C LEU A 338 -0.82 16.17 -7.63
N GLN A 339 -1.75 16.35 -6.68
CA GLN A 339 -1.63 15.74 -5.37
C GLN A 339 -1.66 14.21 -5.46
N SER A 340 -2.55 13.64 -6.26
CA SER A 340 -2.64 12.19 -6.49
C SER A 340 -1.34 11.60 -7.07
N MET A 341 -0.69 12.30 -8.01
CA MET A 341 0.62 11.88 -8.53
C MET A 341 1.67 11.83 -7.43
N LYS A 342 1.72 12.86 -6.58
CA LYS A 342 2.66 12.96 -5.46
C LYS A 342 2.44 11.87 -4.41
N ASP A 343 1.19 11.64 -4.02
CA ASP A 343 0.82 10.62 -3.04
C ASP A 343 1.16 9.20 -3.54
N ARG A 344 0.93 8.93 -4.83
CA ARG A 344 1.31 7.65 -5.45
C ARG A 344 2.82 7.42 -5.42
N ALA A 345 3.63 8.41 -5.78
CA ALA A 345 5.08 8.28 -5.73
C ALA A 345 5.57 8.08 -4.29
N ASN A 346 5.08 8.89 -3.36
CA ASN A 346 5.44 8.80 -1.94
C ASN A 346 5.11 7.43 -1.33
N SER A 347 4.01 6.79 -1.75
CA SER A 347 3.58 5.47 -1.25
C SER A 347 4.62 4.35 -1.49
N ILE A 348 5.57 4.56 -2.40
CA ILE A 348 6.66 3.63 -2.69
C ILE A 348 8.05 4.26 -2.49
N GLY A 349 8.13 5.37 -1.71
CA GLY A 349 9.38 6.04 -1.38
C GLY A 349 9.97 6.88 -2.51
N GLY A 350 9.18 7.22 -3.52
CA GLY A 350 9.57 8.05 -4.65
C GLY A 350 9.21 9.51 -4.52
N THR A 351 9.52 10.32 -5.54
CA THR A 351 9.24 11.76 -5.60
C THR A 351 8.65 12.16 -6.96
N VAL A 352 7.84 13.23 -6.96
CA VAL A 352 7.36 13.90 -8.17
C VAL A 352 7.60 15.40 -8.03
N ASP A 353 8.25 15.98 -9.03
CA ASP A 353 8.52 17.40 -9.15
C ASP A 353 8.00 17.96 -10.47
N TRP A 354 7.72 19.27 -10.52
CA TRP A 354 7.20 19.97 -11.70
C TRP A 354 8.04 21.18 -12.01
N VAL A 355 8.36 21.36 -13.28
CA VAL A 355 8.95 22.57 -13.84
C VAL A 355 7.98 23.11 -14.88
N THR A 356 7.44 24.30 -14.67
CA THR A 356 6.46 24.92 -15.58
C THR A 356 6.64 26.42 -15.59
N GLU A 357 6.45 27.00 -16.77
CA GLU A 357 6.49 28.45 -17.01
C GLU A 357 5.44 28.78 -18.06
N VAL A 358 4.74 29.90 -17.89
CA VAL A 358 3.69 30.37 -18.84
C VAL A 358 4.26 30.50 -20.24
N ASN A 359 3.59 29.86 -21.20
CA ASN A 359 3.96 29.78 -22.62
C ASN A 359 5.27 29.02 -22.90
N LYS A 360 5.78 28.22 -21.96
CA LYS A 360 6.94 27.35 -22.17
C LYS A 360 6.66 25.86 -21.91
N GLY A 361 5.40 25.54 -21.57
CA GLY A 361 4.97 24.18 -21.30
C GLY A 361 5.24 23.71 -19.88
N THR A 362 5.13 22.39 -19.68
CA THR A 362 5.29 21.75 -18.38
C THR A 362 6.19 20.52 -18.52
N GLU A 363 7.04 20.32 -17.53
CA GLU A 363 7.87 19.15 -17.36
C GLU A 363 7.59 18.52 -16.00
N ILE A 364 7.25 17.22 -15.99
CA ILE A 364 6.98 16.45 -14.79
C ILE A 364 8.11 15.45 -14.62
N LEU A 365 8.80 15.51 -13.47
CA LEU A 365 9.91 14.62 -13.14
C LEU A 365 9.46 13.64 -12.06
N VAL A 366 9.57 12.36 -12.33
CA VAL A 366 9.18 11.28 -11.42
C VAL A 366 10.40 10.41 -11.15
N ARG A 367 10.75 10.23 -9.89
CA ARG A 367 11.80 9.30 -9.47
C ARG A 367 11.23 8.27 -8.52
N LEU A 368 11.32 6.99 -8.85
CA LEU A 368 10.86 5.87 -8.04
C LEU A 368 12.03 4.91 -7.77
N PRO A 369 12.33 4.60 -6.49
CA PRO A 369 13.32 3.58 -6.11
C PRO A 369 12.71 2.17 -6.22
N TYR A 370 13.57 1.14 -6.38
CA TYR A 370 13.17 -0.27 -6.34
C TYR A 370 14.30 -1.24 -6.01
#